data_8d8f5105f538a6810a8bd3eb231da8b7
#
_entry.id   8d8f5105f538a6810a8bd3eb231da8b7
#
_cell.length_a   1.000
_cell.length_b   1.000
_cell.length_c   1.000
_cell.angle_alpha   90.00
_cell.angle_beta   90.00
_cell.angle_gamma   90.00
#
_symmetry.space_group_name_H-M   'P 1'
#
loop_
_entity.id
_entity.type
_entity.pdbx_description
1 polymer ?
#
loop_
_entity_poly.entity_id
_entity_poly.type
_entity_poly.pdbx_seq_one_letter_code
_entity_poly.pdbx_strand_id
1 'polypeptide(L)'
;MTVLLVFGLFIVIVTAHNITYLEVPQYGDPRRDAALVCHYVSERGDPPLHSVKWYRDNNEIFRFTPGQQPPTRAFNSSAGGVSSGVCNEHSCAVSVALPRKFNTRISFTCEVSTEGPRFAVVNQTKYLTVAVTLKEDPVITGASGTVQVGEDVLLNCSTKAAMPPANIVWYVDGKPERSDPWMSDNTEVSPADEHGLRSSWRALRVRVGAGRALLEVRCEATQPSKPPYTRSTSTGLMVARSPHLSMYTASGSSSTEAAVVLAGSITVHMFFTYSALSKL
;
A
#
# COMPACT_ATOMS: atom_id res chain seq x y z
N MET A 1 9.51 68.91 36.24
CA MET A 1 9.35 68.79 34.80
C MET A 1 10.05 67.46 34.40
N THR A 2 9.33 66.35 34.39
CA THR A 2 9.87 64.99 34.21
C THR A 2 9.71 64.58 32.74
N VAL A 3 10.86 64.49 32.03
CA VAL A 3 10.87 64.06 30.63
C VAL A 3 10.82 62.55 30.61
N LEU A 4 9.66 61.95 30.18
CA LEU A 4 9.50 60.54 29.90
C LEU A 4 10.14 60.23 28.52
N LEU A 5 11.30 59.56 28.52
CA LEU A 5 11.93 59.00 27.36
C LEU A 5 11.18 57.69 27.01
N VAL A 6 10.31 57.75 26.01
CA VAL A 6 9.67 56.55 25.41
C VAL A 6 10.68 55.88 24.47
N PHE A 7 11.34 54.83 24.93
CA PHE A 7 12.10 53.94 24.06
C PHE A 7 11.13 53.09 23.22
N GLY A 8 10.92 53.52 21.97
CA GLY A 8 10.21 52.72 20.99
C GLY A 8 11.01 51.47 20.66
N LEU A 9 10.52 50.32 21.10
CA LEU A 9 11.08 49.01 20.70
C LEU A 9 10.75 48.79 19.22
N PHE A 10 11.68 49.08 18.33
CA PHE A 10 11.59 48.69 16.92
C PHE A 10 11.78 47.17 16.82
N ILE A 11 10.70 46.43 16.68
CA ILE A 11 10.73 45.01 16.28
C ILE A 11 11.11 45.00 14.79
N VAL A 12 12.37 44.73 14.50
CA VAL A 12 12.83 44.49 13.14
C VAL A 12 12.33 43.09 12.78
N ILE A 13 11.26 42.99 11.97
CA ILE A 13 10.84 41.73 11.37
C ILE A 13 11.92 41.37 10.34
N VAL A 14 12.70 40.34 10.64
CA VAL A 14 13.67 39.78 9.69
C VAL A 14 12.89 38.98 8.70
N THR A 15 12.67 39.49 7.50
CA THR A 15 12.16 38.73 6.36
C THR A 15 13.34 37.98 5.76
N ALA A 16 13.12 36.73 5.43
CA ALA A 16 14.09 35.86 4.78
C ALA A 16 13.36 35.03 3.72
N HIS A 17 14.09 34.48 2.77
CA HIS A 17 13.54 33.47 1.87
C HIS A 17 12.79 32.41 2.69
N ASN A 18 11.58 32.07 2.25
CA ASN A 18 10.77 31.08 2.92
C ASN A 18 10.65 29.82 2.05
N ILE A 19 10.84 28.64 2.65
CA ILE A 19 10.57 27.37 1.99
C ILE A 19 9.06 27.18 2.00
N THR A 20 8.43 27.28 0.82
CA THR A 20 6.99 27.16 0.69
C THR A 20 6.53 25.72 0.66
N TYR A 21 7.34 24.85 0.06
CA TYR A 21 7.03 23.43 -0.04
C TYR A 21 8.30 22.61 -0.24
N LEU A 22 8.40 21.53 0.54
CA LEU A 22 9.46 20.53 0.41
C LEU A 22 8.83 19.20 -0.06
N GLU A 23 9.25 18.73 -1.23
CA GLU A 23 8.78 17.48 -1.80
C GLU A 23 9.84 16.39 -1.59
N VAL A 24 9.49 15.42 -0.77
CA VAL A 24 10.28 14.22 -0.51
C VAL A 24 9.30 13.05 -0.48
N PRO A 25 9.44 12.03 -1.33
CA PRO A 25 8.55 10.89 -1.32
C PRO A 25 8.64 10.13 0.01
N GLN A 26 7.50 9.71 0.53
CA GLN A 26 7.42 8.97 1.79
C GLN A 26 8.14 7.61 1.72
N TYR A 27 8.08 6.98 0.54
CA TYR A 27 8.75 5.73 0.23
C TYR A 27 9.59 5.88 -1.03
N GLY A 28 10.77 5.27 -1.03
CA GLY A 28 11.68 5.26 -2.17
C GLY A 28 12.10 3.86 -2.56
N ASP A 29 11.94 3.54 -3.85
CA ASP A 29 12.40 2.29 -4.43
C ASP A 29 13.91 2.37 -4.70
N PRO A 30 14.75 1.53 -4.07
CA PRO A 30 16.21 1.60 -4.22
C PRO A 30 16.72 1.21 -5.61
N ARG A 31 15.83 0.78 -6.50
CA ARG A 31 16.14 0.49 -7.92
C ARG A 31 16.03 1.73 -8.80
N ARG A 32 15.53 2.84 -8.25
CA ARG A 32 15.34 4.12 -8.94
C ARG A 32 15.84 5.24 -8.06
N ASP A 33 16.27 6.32 -8.69
CA ASP A 33 16.60 7.54 -7.96
C ASP A 33 15.33 8.19 -7.39
N ALA A 34 15.44 8.73 -6.19
CA ALA A 34 14.38 9.51 -5.57
C ALA A 34 14.47 10.96 -6.05
N ALA A 35 13.37 11.48 -6.59
CA ALA A 35 13.25 12.90 -6.92
C ALA A 35 12.86 13.69 -5.66
N LEU A 36 13.63 14.73 -5.34
CA LEU A 36 13.40 15.66 -4.24
C LEU A 36 13.29 17.06 -4.81
N VAL A 37 12.32 17.86 -4.36
CA VAL A 37 12.16 19.24 -4.80
C VAL A 37 11.95 20.16 -3.61
N CYS A 38 12.70 21.26 -3.59
CA CYS A 38 12.54 22.33 -2.62
C CYS A 38 12.04 23.58 -3.35
N HIS A 39 10.87 24.06 -2.95
CA HIS A 39 10.28 25.31 -3.45
C HIS A 39 10.47 26.40 -2.41
N TYR A 40 10.94 27.55 -2.85
CA TYR A 40 11.18 28.69 -1.99
C TYR A 40 10.85 30.00 -2.71
N VAL A 41 10.53 31.00 -1.95
CA VAL A 41 10.19 32.34 -2.45
C VAL A 41 10.99 33.37 -1.69
N SER A 42 11.35 34.45 -2.39
CA SER A 42 11.85 35.70 -1.80
C SER A 42 10.72 36.72 -1.73
N GLU A 43 10.63 37.44 -0.66
CA GLU A 43 9.72 38.57 -0.53
C GLU A 43 10.39 39.87 -1.04
N ARG A 44 9.56 40.86 -1.29
CA ARG A 44 10.07 42.19 -1.77
C ARG A 44 10.96 42.84 -0.71
N GLY A 45 12.24 43.01 -1.03
CA GLY A 45 13.22 43.56 -0.12
C GLY A 45 14.10 42.55 0.61
N ASP A 46 13.90 41.26 0.33
CA ASP A 46 14.81 40.21 0.80
C ASP A 46 16.19 40.35 0.11
N PRO A 47 17.26 39.98 0.81
CA PRO A 47 18.58 39.89 0.20
C PRO A 47 18.59 38.80 -0.91
N PRO A 48 19.51 38.91 -1.88
CA PRO A 48 19.65 37.91 -2.91
C PRO A 48 19.89 36.48 -2.36
N LEU A 49 19.50 35.49 -3.12
CA LEU A 49 19.76 34.08 -2.82
C LEU A 49 21.27 33.83 -2.81
N HIS A 50 21.82 33.41 -1.68
CA HIS A 50 23.21 33.04 -1.55
C HIS A 50 23.44 31.59 -2.00
N SER A 51 22.70 30.63 -1.36
CA SER A 51 22.82 29.22 -1.73
C SER A 51 21.59 28.40 -1.33
N VAL A 52 21.40 27.30 -2.06
CA VAL A 52 20.49 26.22 -1.68
C VAL A 52 21.30 24.95 -1.49
N LYS A 53 21.11 24.30 -0.35
CA LYS A 53 21.84 23.07 -0.02
C LYS A 53 20.88 21.95 0.33
N TRP A 54 21.24 20.76 -0.12
CA TRP A 54 20.58 19.53 0.26
C TRP A 54 21.46 18.71 1.17
N TYR A 55 20.86 18.24 2.26
CA TYR A 55 21.51 17.34 3.20
C TYR A 55 20.78 16.00 3.24
N ARG A 56 21.54 14.94 3.41
CA ARG A 56 21.10 13.60 3.70
C ARG A 56 21.72 13.16 5.03
N ASP A 57 20.87 12.84 6.02
CA ASP A 57 21.32 12.44 7.37
C ASP A 57 22.41 13.40 7.91
N ASN A 58 22.18 14.72 7.78
CA ASN A 58 23.07 15.84 8.14
C ASN A 58 24.37 15.98 7.30
N ASN A 59 24.57 15.15 6.28
CA ASN A 59 25.69 15.30 5.36
C ASN A 59 25.24 16.06 4.12
N GLU A 60 25.98 17.11 3.74
CA GLU A 60 25.71 17.85 2.50
C GLU A 60 25.95 16.96 1.28
N ILE A 61 24.94 16.83 0.43
CA ILE A 61 24.98 16.02 -0.78
C ILE A 61 24.96 16.85 -2.07
N PHE A 62 24.42 18.09 -1.99
CA PHE A 62 24.30 18.96 -3.15
C PHE A 62 24.21 20.42 -2.72
N ARG A 63 24.80 21.31 -3.55
CA ARG A 63 24.76 22.76 -3.37
C ARG A 63 24.51 23.45 -4.69
N PHE A 64 23.65 24.46 -4.68
CA PHE A 64 23.46 25.44 -5.71
C PHE A 64 23.87 26.80 -5.19
N THR A 65 24.75 27.52 -5.90
CA THR A 65 25.20 28.88 -5.58
C THR A 65 25.13 29.71 -6.88
N PRO A 66 24.12 30.59 -7.04
CA PRO A 66 23.86 31.30 -8.30
C PRO A 66 25.05 32.08 -8.83
N GLY A 67 25.85 32.64 -7.94
CA GLY A 67 27.02 33.48 -8.31
C GLY A 67 28.29 32.70 -8.67
N GLN A 68 28.29 31.37 -8.61
CA GLN A 68 29.46 30.54 -8.92
C GLN A 68 29.39 29.87 -10.30
N GLN A 69 30.54 29.52 -10.86
CA GLN A 69 30.67 28.75 -12.09
C GLN A 69 31.54 27.52 -11.85
N PRO A 70 31.01 26.29 -11.97
CA PRO A 70 29.59 25.97 -12.20
C PRO A 70 28.73 26.32 -10.97
N PRO A 71 27.44 26.68 -11.15
CA PRO A 71 26.57 27.09 -10.07
C PRO A 71 26.13 25.91 -9.18
N THR A 72 26.29 24.69 -9.66
CA THR A 72 25.88 23.47 -8.93
C THR A 72 27.10 22.61 -8.58
N ARG A 73 27.05 22.03 -7.40
CA ARG A 73 28.06 21.08 -6.93
C ARG A 73 27.42 19.89 -6.21
N ALA A 74 27.68 18.69 -6.68
CA ALA A 74 27.32 17.45 -5.99
C ALA A 74 28.50 16.97 -5.14
N PHE A 75 28.17 16.42 -3.95
CA PHE A 75 29.14 15.83 -3.03
C PHE A 75 28.88 14.33 -2.97
N ASN A 76 29.90 13.54 -3.24
CA ASN A 76 29.80 12.09 -3.16
C ASN A 76 29.76 11.67 -1.69
N SER A 77 28.73 10.93 -1.31
CA SER A 77 28.68 10.23 -0.03
C SER A 77 28.77 8.72 -0.25
N SER A 78 29.35 8.02 0.70
CA SER A 78 29.45 6.54 0.69
C SER A 78 28.09 5.83 0.64
N ALA A 79 27.01 6.56 0.87
CA ALA A 79 25.64 6.03 0.95
C ALA A 79 24.79 6.27 -0.32
N GLY A 80 25.41 6.70 -1.43
CA GLY A 80 24.74 7.06 -2.70
C GLY A 80 24.87 8.55 -3.00
N GLY A 81 25.10 8.90 -4.27
CA GLY A 81 25.32 10.24 -4.75
C GLY A 81 24.06 10.88 -5.34
N VAL A 82 24.16 12.16 -5.66
CA VAL A 82 23.20 12.89 -6.48
C VAL A 82 23.51 12.61 -7.95
N SER A 83 22.54 12.08 -8.69
CA SER A 83 22.69 11.76 -10.11
C SER A 83 22.45 12.98 -11.02
N SER A 84 21.57 13.88 -10.59
CA SER A 84 21.28 15.13 -11.30
C SER A 84 20.72 16.20 -10.34
N GLY A 85 20.91 17.46 -10.68
CA GLY A 85 20.34 18.58 -9.95
C GLY A 85 20.08 19.77 -10.87
N VAL A 86 18.87 20.33 -10.78
CA VAL A 86 18.44 21.51 -11.53
C VAL A 86 17.84 22.51 -10.54
N CYS A 87 18.45 23.69 -10.46
CA CYS A 87 18.01 24.72 -9.53
C CYS A 87 17.91 26.07 -10.23
N ASN A 88 17.01 26.90 -9.74
CA ASN A 88 16.80 28.29 -10.18
C ASN A 88 16.50 29.17 -8.93
N GLU A 89 15.97 30.38 -9.14
CA GLU A 89 15.65 31.32 -8.06
C GLU A 89 14.44 30.92 -7.20
N HIS A 90 13.66 29.92 -7.62
CA HIS A 90 12.40 29.54 -6.95
C HIS A 90 12.30 28.08 -6.58
N SER A 91 13.14 27.24 -7.13
CA SER A 91 13.12 25.80 -6.85
C SER A 91 14.47 25.15 -7.08
N CYS A 92 14.71 24.07 -6.33
CA CYS A 92 15.89 23.24 -6.49
C CYS A 92 15.49 21.75 -6.45
N ALA A 93 15.55 21.09 -7.58
CA ALA A 93 15.23 19.68 -7.76
C ALA A 93 16.50 18.85 -7.84
N VAL A 94 16.56 17.73 -7.12
CA VAL A 94 17.68 16.79 -7.16
C VAL A 94 17.17 15.36 -7.29
N SER A 95 17.89 14.52 -8.01
CA SER A 95 17.71 13.07 -8.08
C SER A 95 18.79 12.39 -7.26
N VAL A 96 18.39 11.54 -6.31
CA VAL A 96 19.30 10.93 -5.33
C VAL A 96 19.19 9.42 -5.37
N ALA A 97 20.32 8.73 -5.53
CA ALA A 97 20.39 7.28 -5.42
C ALA A 97 20.13 6.82 -3.97
N LEU A 98 19.31 5.80 -3.80
CA LEU A 98 18.96 5.25 -2.51
C LEU A 98 19.82 4.01 -2.17
N PRO A 99 20.09 3.76 -0.88
CA PRO A 99 20.80 2.54 -0.48
C PRO A 99 19.90 1.32 -0.69
N ARG A 100 20.49 0.18 -1.00
CA ARG A 100 19.77 -1.10 -1.17
C ARG A 100 19.29 -1.73 0.14
N LYS A 101 19.48 -1.05 1.29
CA LYS A 101 19.04 -1.53 2.59
C LYS A 101 17.59 -1.12 2.83
N PHE A 102 16.69 -2.06 2.70
CA PHE A 102 15.26 -1.86 2.93
C PHE A 102 14.94 -1.47 4.38
N ASN A 103 13.80 -0.81 4.55
CA ASN A 103 13.29 -0.29 5.81
C ASN A 103 14.24 0.71 6.51
N THR A 104 15.17 1.30 5.76
CA THR A 104 16.01 2.38 6.24
C THR A 104 15.26 3.69 6.09
N ARG A 105 15.20 4.47 7.18
CA ARG A 105 14.64 5.82 7.18
C ARG A 105 15.77 6.82 6.99
N ILE A 106 15.62 7.69 6.01
CA ILE A 106 16.60 8.69 5.61
C ILE A 106 15.97 10.07 5.81
N SER A 107 16.70 11.01 6.40
CA SER A 107 16.29 12.41 6.45
C SER A 107 16.85 13.17 5.25
N PHE A 108 16.02 13.99 4.62
CA PHE A 108 16.43 14.96 3.61
C PHE A 108 16.06 16.35 4.06
N THR A 109 17.04 17.25 4.09
CA THR A 109 16.89 18.65 4.50
C THR A 109 17.26 19.55 3.34
N CYS A 110 16.36 20.47 3.01
CA CYS A 110 16.65 21.61 2.16
C CYS A 110 16.97 22.80 3.04
N GLU A 111 18.07 23.47 2.77
CA GLU A 111 18.51 24.72 3.42
C GLU A 111 18.63 25.80 2.36
N VAL A 112 18.01 26.94 2.61
CA VAL A 112 18.06 28.13 1.76
C VAL A 112 18.70 29.25 2.56
N SER A 113 19.74 29.88 2.02
CA SER A 113 20.46 30.99 2.66
C SER A 113 20.51 32.25 1.77
N THR A 114 20.49 33.41 2.41
CA THR A 114 20.56 34.69 1.73
C THR A 114 21.94 35.36 1.94
N GLU A 115 22.26 36.34 1.09
CA GLU A 115 23.49 37.15 1.19
C GLU A 115 23.40 38.24 2.26
N GLY A 116 24.55 38.90 2.51
CA GLY A 116 24.63 40.05 3.41
C GLY A 116 23.85 41.26 2.86
N PRO A 117 23.58 42.27 3.71
CA PRO A 117 24.01 42.39 5.12
C PRO A 117 23.15 41.62 6.12
N ARG A 118 22.01 41.04 5.68
CA ARG A 118 21.08 40.26 6.52
C ARG A 118 21.16 38.78 6.16
N PHE A 119 22.19 38.12 6.66
CA PHE A 119 22.31 36.68 6.50
C PHE A 119 21.16 35.98 7.22
N ALA A 120 20.34 35.25 6.47
CA ALA A 120 19.29 34.44 7.01
C ALA A 120 19.39 33.03 6.43
N VAL A 121 19.03 32.03 7.24
CA VAL A 121 19.01 30.62 6.85
C VAL A 121 17.68 30.03 7.29
N VAL A 122 16.99 29.41 6.34
CA VAL A 122 15.81 28.61 6.61
C VAL A 122 16.04 27.20 6.14
N ASN A 123 15.50 26.22 6.87
CA ASN A 123 15.59 24.83 6.49
C ASN A 123 14.28 24.08 6.77
N GLN A 124 14.07 23.02 6.03
CA GLN A 124 12.97 22.10 6.24
C GLN A 124 13.43 20.66 6.01
N THR A 125 12.99 19.76 6.87
CA THR A 125 13.36 18.35 6.81
C THR A 125 12.14 17.48 6.61
N LYS A 126 12.26 16.50 5.69
CA LYS A 126 11.32 15.39 5.53
C LYS A 126 12.04 14.05 5.50
N TYR A 127 11.30 12.98 5.70
CA TYR A 127 11.86 11.63 5.78
C TYR A 127 11.36 10.77 4.64
N LEU A 128 12.25 9.93 4.11
CA LEU A 128 11.98 8.90 3.14
C LEU A 128 12.30 7.54 3.77
N THR A 129 11.44 6.56 3.59
CA THR A 129 11.72 5.16 3.95
C THR A 129 12.02 4.35 2.69
N VAL A 130 13.15 3.65 2.69
CA VAL A 130 13.53 2.79 1.56
C VAL A 130 12.65 1.55 1.54
N ALA A 131 11.75 1.48 0.57
CA ALA A 131 10.79 0.39 0.41
C ALA A 131 10.28 0.30 -1.02
N VAL A 132 9.92 -0.91 -1.43
CA VAL A 132 9.12 -1.15 -2.63
C VAL A 132 7.70 -1.43 -2.18
N THR A 133 6.82 -0.44 -2.29
CA THR A 133 5.44 -0.54 -1.83
C THR A 133 4.59 -1.38 -2.78
N LEU A 134 3.53 -1.99 -2.24
CA LEU A 134 2.50 -2.66 -3.03
C LEU A 134 1.85 -1.66 -3.99
N LYS A 135 1.92 -1.91 -5.29
CA LYS A 135 1.31 -1.05 -6.32
C LYS A 135 -0.15 -1.40 -6.57
N GLU A 136 -0.49 -2.66 -6.37
CA GLU A 136 -1.81 -3.23 -6.59
C GLU A 136 -2.41 -3.68 -5.27
N ASP A 137 -3.75 -3.73 -5.21
CA ASP A 137 -4.45 -4.28 -4.07
C ASP A 137 -4.24 -5.80 -4.00
N PRO A 138 -4.32 -6.41 -2.81
CA PRO A 138 -4.23 -7.86 -2.67
C PRO A 138 -5.37 -8.55 -3.42
N VAL A 139 -5.11 -9.76 -3.90
CA VAL A 139 -6.07 -10.55 -4.67
C VAL A 139 -6.64 -11.65 -3.79
N ILE A 140 -7.98 -11.71 -3.69
CA ILE A 140 -8.70 -12.82 -3.04
C ILE A 140 -9.08 -13.85 -4.11
N THR A 141 -8.73 -15.11 -3.86
CA THR A 141 -9.10 -16.26 -4.71
C THR A 141 -9.82 -17.31 -3.87
N GLY A 142 -10.53 -18.26 -4.53
CA GLY A 142 -11.33 -19.30 -3.87
C GLY A 142 -12.75 -18.87 -3.53
N ALA A 143 -13.11 -17.60 -3.78
CA ALA A 143 -14.47 -17.11 -3.61
C ALA A 143 -15.34 -17.54 -4.81
N SER A 144 -16.26 -18.49 -4.61
CA SER A 144 -17.40 -18.68 -5.53
C SER A 144 -18.51 -17.71 -5.13
N GLY A 145 -19.21 -17.11 -6.11
CA GLY A 145 -20.20 -16.05 -5.84
C GLY A 145 -21.35 -16.44 -4.91
N THR A 146 -21.66 -17.75 -4.76
CA THR A 146 -22.73 -18.27 -3.90
C THR A 146 -22.24 -19.44 -3.08
N VAL A 147 -22.50 -19.41 -1.78
CA VAL A 147 -22.11 -20.42 -0.80
C VAL A 147 -23.32 -20.88 0.01
N GLN A 148 -23.27 -22.08 0.58
CA GLN A 148 -24.38 -22.63 1.36
C GLN A 148 -24.14 -22.52 2.87
N VAL A 149 -25.23 -22.44 3.64
CA VAL A 149 -25.13 -22.51 5.11
C VAL A 149 -24.51 -23.84 5.55
N GLY A 150 -23.50 -23.78 6.40
CA GLY A 150 -22.74 -24.94 6.87
C GLY A 150 -21.57 -25.33 5.99
N GLU A 151 -21.41 -24.71 4.83
CA GLU A 151 -20.25 -24.89 3.96
C GLU A 151 -18.97 -24.30 4.57
N ASP A 152 -17.87 -25.00 4.38
CA ASP A 152 -16.53 -24.48 4.69
C ASP A 152 -15.93 -23.90 3.40
N VAL A 153 -15.78 -22.57 3.38
CA VAL A 153 -15.19 -21.84 2.26
C VAL A 153 -13.70 -21.64 2.51
N LEU A 154 -12.88 -22.06 1.56
CA LEU A 154 -11.44 -21.83 1.59
C LEU A 154 -11.08 -20.67 0.67
N LEU A 155 -10.54 -19.61 1.25
CA LEU A 155 -10.09 -18.42 0.55
C LEU A 155 -8.58 -18.30 0.66
N ASN A 156 -7.96 -17.71 -0.35
CA ASN A 156 -6.56 -17.33 -0.30
C ASN A 156 -6.41 -15.86 -0.71
N CYS A 157 -5.64 -15.11 0.07
CA CYS A 157 -5.24 -13.75 -0.24
C CYS A 157 -3.76 -13.71 -0.59
N SER A 158 -3.43 -13.06 -1.69
CA SER A 158 -2.05 -12.93 -2.14
C SER A 158 -1.71 -11.51 -2.57
N THR A 159 -0.46 -11.11 -2.39
CA THR A 159 0.08 -9.82 -2.82
C THR A 159 1.09 -10.00 -3.94
N LYS A 160 1.29 -8.95 -4.75
CA LYS A 160 2.47 -8.84 -5.60
C LYS A 160 3.74 -8.72 -4.76
N ALA A 161 4.87 -8.97 -5.41
CA ALA A 161 6.17 -8.86 -4.77
C ALA A 161 6.47 -7.43 -4.31
N ALA A 162 6.91 -7.29 -3.06
CA ALA A 162 7.18 -6.03 -2.39
C ALA A 162 8.33 -6.19 -1.38
N MET A 163 8.82 -5.08 -0.81
CA MET A 163 9.84 -5.14 0.22
C MET A 163 9.76 -3.92 1.14
N PRO A 164 9.59 -4.09 2.44
CA PRO A 164 9.41 -5.37 3.14
C PRO A 164 8.14 -6.12 2.69
N PRO A 165 8.08 -7.46 2.82
CA PRO A 165 6.88 -8.22 2.51
C PRO A 165 5.73 -7.81 3.42
N ALA A 166 4.51 -7.91 2.93
CA ALA A 166 3.33 -7.52 3.71
C ALA A 166 2.87 -8.63 4.65
N ASN A 167 2.36 -8.25 5.81
CA ASN A 167 1.56 -9.11 6.67
C ASN A 167 0.11 -9.04 6.22
N ILE A 168 -0.56 -10.19 6.15
CA ILE A 168 -1.96 -10.27 5.74
C ILE A 168 -2.83 -10.56 6.96
N VAL A 169 -3.89 -9.76 7.10
CA VAL A 169 -4.94 -9.94 8.10
C VAL A 169 -6.27 -10.10 7.38
N TRP A 170 -7.02 -11.11 7.77
CA TRP A 170 -8.37 -11.35 7.29
C TRP A 170 -9.41 -10.71 8.22
N TYR A 171 -10.47 -10.18 7.63
CA TYR A 171 -11.64 -9.69 8.32
C TYR A 171 -12.88 -10.35 7.74
N VAL A 172 -13.75 -10.83 8.61
CA VAL A 172 -15.06 -11.38 8.27
C VAL A 172 -16.13 -10.52 8.95
N ASP A 173 -17.03 -9.92 8.16
CA ASP A 173 -18.03 -8.95 8.64
C ASP A 173 -17.42 -7.86 9.54
N GLY A 174 -16.29 -7.32 9.11
CA GLY A 174 -15.56 -6.24 9.78
C GLY A 174 -14.77 -6.66 11.03
N LYS A 175 -14.80 -7.92 11.44
CA LYS A 175 -14.03 -8.43 12.58
C LYS A 175 -12.78 -9.14 12.09
N PRO A 176 -11.62 -8.94 12.75
CA PRO A 176 -10.42 -9.67 12.41
C PRO A 176 -10.64 -11.16 12.70
N GLU A 177 -10.39 -11.99 11.69
CA GLU A 177 -10.55 -13.42 11.78
C GLU A 177 -9.19 -14.09 12.00
N ARG A 178 -9.14 -15.00 12.95
CA ARG A 178 -8.02 -15.93 13.12
C ARG A 178 -8.30 -17.16 12.29
N SER A 179 -7.27 -17.67 11.64
CA SER A 179 -7.40 -18.93 10.93
C SER A 179 -7.80 -20.08 11.87
N ASP A 180 -8.47 -21.08 11.31
CA ASP A 180 -8.74 -22.35 11.97
C ASP A 180 -7.44 -22.87 12.64
N PRO A 181 -7.49 -23.51 13.82
CA PRO A 181 -6.31 -24.09 14.49
C PRO A 181 -5.47 -25.02 13.62
N TRP A 182 -6.05 -25.55 12.53
CA TRP A 182 -5.39 -26.42 11.56
C TRP A 182 -4.70 -25.69 10.40
N MET A 183 -4.84 -24.36 10.32
CA MET A 183 -4.21 -23.53 9.31
C MET A 183 -3.20 -22.58 9.95
N SER A 184 -2.16 -22.25 9.22
CA SER A 184 -1.17 -21.28 9.70
C SER A 184 -1.81 -19.91 9.94
N ASP A 185 -1.73 -19.41 11.17
CA ASP A 185 -2.12 -18.04 11.51
C ASP A 185 -1.15 -16.99 10.96
N ASN A 186 -0.06 -17.45 10.39
CA ASN A 186 0.99 -16.59 9.87
C ASN A 186 0.82 -16.31 8.38
N THR A 187 1.23 -15.15 7.98
CA THR A 187 1.42 -14.82 6.57
C THR A 187 2.63 -15.58 6.04
N GLU A 188 2.43 -16.34 4.98
CA GLU A 188 3.52 -16.99 4.27
C GLU A 188 4.15 -16.02 3.27
N VAL A 189 5.45 -16.18 3.05
CA VAL A 189 6.24 -15.27 2.22
C VAL A 189 7.09 -16.09 1.26
N SER A 190 7.10 -15.71 -0.02
CA SER A 190 7.91 -16.35 -1.05
C SER A 190 9.41 -16.21 -0.78
N PRO A 191 10.27 -17.04 -1.37
CA PRO A 191 11.66 -16.70 -1.56
C PRO A 191 11.80 -15.32 -2.23
N ALA A 192 12.94 -14.67 -2.03
CA ALA A 192 13.22 -13.41 -2.71
C ALA A 192 13.41 -13.65 -4.22
N ASP A 193 12.84 -12.76 -5.05
CA ASP A 193 13.10 -12.74 -6.47
C ASP A 193 14.52 -12.15 -6.78
N GLU A 194 14.86 -12.04 -8.05
CA GLU A 194 16.15 -11.47 -8.51
C GLU A 194 16.39 -10.02 -8.05
N HIS A 195 15.32 -9.32 -7.66
CA HIS A 195 15.34 -7.95 -7.13
C HIS A 195 15.26 -7.87 -5.60
N GLY A 196 15.22 -9.01 -4.92
CA GLY A 196 15.08 -9.09 -3.47
C GLY A 196 13.66 -8.87 -2.97
N LEU A 197 12.66 -8.85 -3.86
CA LEU A 197 11.26 -8.67 -3.50
C LEU A 197 10.59 -10.01 -3.18
N ARG A 198 9.53 -9.96 -2.37
CA ARG A 198 8.80 -11.14 -1.91
C ARG A 198 7.31 -10.92 -1.99
N SER A 199 6.59 -11.93 -2.46
CA SER A 199 5.12 -11.99 -2.40
C SER A 199 4.68 -12.57 -1.06
N SER A 200 3.52 -12.15 -0.59
CA SER A 200 2.92 -12.68 0.64
C SER A 200 1.58 -13.31 0.31
N TRP A 201 1.22 -14.37 1.04
CA TRP A 201 -0.11 -14.97 0.97
C TRP A 201 -0.55 -15.52 2.32
N ARG A 202 -1.86 -15.61 2.50
CA ARG A 202 -2.49 -16.21 3.67
C ARG A 202 -3.82 -16.81 3.29
N ALA A 203 -4.02 -18.07 3.63
CA ALA A 203 -5.29 -18.75 3.49
C ALA A 203 -6.23 -18.44 4.66
N LEU A 204 -7.53 -18.53 4.40
CA LEU A 204 -8.60 -18.41 5.39
C LEU A 204 -9.64 -19.49 5.12
N ARG A 205 -10.01 -20.24 6.16
CA ARG A 205 -11.17 -21.13 6.14
C ARG A 205 -12.28 -20.51 6.97
N VAL A 206 -13.42 -20.29 6.35
CA VAL A 206 -14.60 -19.72 7.00
C VAL A 206 -15.77 -20.69 6.88
N ARG A 207 -16.40 -21.02 8.01
CA ARG A 207 -17.65 -21.76 8.03
C ARG A 207 -18.82 -20.80 7.91
N VAL A 208 -19.66 -21.03 6.92
CA VAL A 208 -20.81 -20.16 6.63
C VAL A 208 -21.91 -20.41 7.66
N GLY A 209 -22.19 -19.39 8.48
CA GLY A 209 -23.25 -19.43 9.50
C GLY A 209 -24.65 -19.20 8.94
N ALA A 210 -25.66 -19.69 9.66
CA ALA A 210 -27.06 -19.42 9.34
C ALA A 210 -27.44 -17.96 9.65
N GLY A 211 -28.52 -17.46 9.02
CA GLY A 211 -29.13 -16.16 9.31
C GLY A 211 -28.53 -14.98 8.55
N ARG A 212 -27.58 -15.21 7.64
CA ARG A 212 -26.98 -14.19 6.79
C ARG A 212 -27.39 -14.37 5.33
N ALA A 213 -27.54 -13.30 4.58
CA ALA A 213 -27.75 -13.31 3.14
C ALA A 213 -26.43 -13.02 2.38
N LEU A 214 -25.50 -12.35 3.03
CA LEU A 214 -24.18 -11.98 2.51
C LEU A 214 -23.13 -12.21 3.59
N LEU A 215 -21.98 -12.75 3.20
CA LEU A 215 -20.79 -12.85 4.01
C LEU A 215 -19.74 -11.92 3.39
N GLU A 216 -19.39 -10.85 4.08
CA GLU A 216 -18.35 -9.93 3.64
C GLU A 216 -16.98 -10.39 4.14
N VAL A 217 -16.03 -10.53 3.21
CA VAL A 217 -14.66 -10.93 3.54
C VAL A 217 -13.70 -9.87 3.00
N ARG A 218 -12.83 -9.35 3.86
CA ARG A 218 -11.80 -8.37 3.50
C ARG A 218 -10.41 -8.91 3.83
N CYS A 219 -9.52 -8.79 2.87
CA CYS A 219 -8.11 -9.04 3.04
C CYS A 219 -7.37 -7.70 3.15
N GLU A 220 -6.57 -7.55 4.18
CA GLU A 220 -5.75 -6.38 4.42
C GLU A 220 -4.27 -6.78 4.47
N ALA A 221 -3.48 -6.20 3.58
CA ALA A 221 -2.04 -6.42 3.46
C ALA A 221 -1.28 -5.18 3.94
N THR A 222 -0.54 -5.31 5.04
CA THR A 222 0.22 -4.22 5.66
C THR A 222 1.71 -4.49 5.61
N GLN A 223 2.46 -3.61 4.95
CA GLN A 223 3.92 -3.63 4.98
C GLN A 223 4.43 -2.98 6.27
N PRO A 224 5.34 -3.62 7.02
CA PRO A 224 5.88 -3.10 8.28
C PRO A 224 6.96 -2.04 8.03
N SER A 225 6.65 -1.03 7.23
CA SER A 225 7.47 0.16 7.00
C SER A 225 7.16 1.26 8.01
N LYS A 226 7.90 2.35 8.00
CA LYS A 226 7.68 3.50 8.89
C LYS A 226 7.40 4.77 8.08
N PRO A 227 6.12 5.22 8.02
CA PRO A 227 4.93 4.61 8.61
C PRO A 227 4.53 3.30 7.91
N PRO A 228 3.58 2.51 8.45
CA PRO A 228 3.07 1.32 7.77
C PRO A 228 2.36 1.68 6.46
N TYR A 229 2.51 0.84 5.46
CA TYR A 229 1.80 0.98 4.18
C TYR A 229 0.79 -0.15 4.02
N THR A 230 -0.49 0.20 3.87
CA THR A 230 -1.59 -0.76 3.86
C THR A 230 -2.38 -0.68 2.56
N ARG A 231 -2.76 -1.84 2.04
CA ARG A 231 -3.73 -2.03 0.97
C ARG A 231 -4.72 -3.11 1.33
N SER A 232 -5.95 -3.03 0.80
CA SER A 232 -6.98 -4.02 1.10
C SER A 232 -7.92 -4.24 -0.08
N THR A 233 -8.52 -5.44 -0.09
CA THR A 233 -9.56 -5.85 -1.04
C THR A 233 -10.68 -6.53 -0.27
N SER A 234 -11.93 -6.27 -0.65
CA SER A 234 -13.11 -6.94 -0.09
C SER A 234 -13.86 -7.71 -1.16
N THR A 235 -14.49 -8.80 -0.77
CA THR A 235 -15.42 -9.56 -1.60
C THR A 235 -16.63 -9.99 -0.78
N GLY A 236 -17.79 -10.11 -1.44
CA GLY A 236 -19.03 -10.57 -0.82
C GLY A 236 -19.41 -11.95 -1.37
N LEU A 237 -19.72 -12.90 -0.49
CA LEU A 237 -20.24 -14.21 -0.82
C LEU A 237 -21.74 -14.25 -0.52
N MET A 238 -22.57 -14.51 -1.53
CA MET A 238 -24.00 -14.68 -1.35
C MET A 238 -24.30 -15.99 -0.64
N VAL A 239 -25.03 -15.92 0.46
CA VAL A 239 -25.40 -17.13 1.23
C VAL A 239 -26.76 -17.65 0.76
N ALA A 240 -26.73 -18.79 0.06
CA ALA A 240 -27.96 -19.47 -0.34
C ALA A 240 -28.62 -20.11 0.87
N ARG A 241 -29.92 -19.85 1.04
CA ARG A 241 -30.75 -20.56 2.00
C ARG A 241 -31.06 -21.93 1.38
N SER A 242 -30.70 -23.03 2.05
CA SER A 242 -31.24 -24.35 1.68
C SER A 242 -32.77 -24.27 1.72
N PRO A 243 -33.50 -24.66 0.66
CA PRO A 243 -34.93 -24.75 0.76
C PRO A 243 -35.21 -25.80 1.86
N HIS A 244 -35.82 -25.36 2.97
CA HIS A 244 -36.41 -26.29 3.91
C HIS A 244 -37.46 -27.07 3.17
N LEU A 245 -37.14 -28.35 2.84
CA LEU A 245 -38.18 -29.32 2.46
C LEU A 245 -39.01 -29.51 3.75
N SER A 246 -40.07 -28.72 3.90
CA SER A 246 -41.15 -29.05 4.83
C SER A 246 -41.74 -30.35 4.35
N MET A 247 -41.31 -31.48 4.92
CA MET A 247 -42.11 -32.68 4.86
C MET A 247 -43.39 -32.40 5.64
N TYR A 248 -44.39 -31.94 4.95
CA TYR A 248 -45.76 -32.07 5.44
C TYR A 248 -46.05 -33.53 5.53
N THR A 249 -45.93 -34.13 6.68
CA THR A 249 -46.59 -35.38 7.03
C THR A 249 -48.09 -35.03 7.04
N ALA A 250 -48.76 -35.19 5.90
CA ALA A 250 -50.20 -35.20 5.85
C ALA A 250 -50.65 -36.45 6.62
N SER A 251 -51.07 -36.27 7.85
CA SER A 251 -51.87 -37.26 8.57
C SER A 251 -53.23 -37.29 7.94
N GLY A 252 -53.35 -38.05 6.86
CA GLY A 252 -54.61 -38.36 6.20
C GLY A 252 -55.25 -39.55 6.85
N SER A 253 -56.39 -39.35 7.47
CA SER A 253 -57.31 -40.39 7.92
C SER A 253 -57.71 -41.31 6.78
N SER A 254 -57.70 -42.59 7.09
CA SER A 254 -58.16 -43.69 6.23
C SER A 254 -59.55 -43.51 5.67
N SER A 255 -59.66 -43.61 4.34
CA SER A 255 -60.86 -44.07 3.67
C SER A 255 -60.41 -45.02 2.54
N THR A 256 -60.81 -46.27 2.71
CA THR A 256 -60.65 -47.37 1.76
C THR A 256 -61.47 -47.12 0.49
N GLU A 257 -60.79 -46.97 -0.64
CA GLU A 257 -61.40 -47.32 -1.94
C GLU A 257 -60.39 -48.02 -2.81
N ALA A 258 -60.88 -49.24 -3.25
CA ALA A 258 -60.13 -50.12 -4.14
C ALA A 258 -60.17 -49.56 -5.57
N ALA A 259 -59.06 -49.45 -6.22
CA ALA A 259 -59.02 -49.28 -7.66
C ALA A 259 -57.87 -50.07 -8.31
N VAL A 260 -58.27 -50.81 -9.20
CA VAL A 260 -57.71 -51.83 -10.10
C VAL A 260 -56.34 -51.47 -10.70
N VAL A 261 -55.42 -52.45 -10.62
CA VAL A 261 -54.12 -52.48 -11.27
C VAL A 261 -54.27 -52.73 -12.75
N LEU A 262 -53.70 -51.88 -13.60
CA LEU A 262 -53.34 -52.24 -14.97
C LEU A 262 -51.81 -52.17 -15.11
N ALA A 263 -51.22 -53.36 -15.24
CA ALA A 263 -49.83 -53.59 -15.54
C ALA A 263 -49.53 -53.22 -17.01
N GLY A 264 -48.60 -52.29 -17.21
CA GLY A 264 -48.00 -51.97 -18.50
C GLY A 264 -46.53 -52.25 -18.48
N SER A 265 -46.12 -53.36 -19.07
CA SER A 265 -44.69 -53.67 -19.27
C SER A 265 -44.08 -52.73 -20.31
N ILE A 266 -43.00 -52.05 -19.97
CA ILE A 266 -42.14 -51.40 -20.93
C ILE A 266 -40.79 -52.12 -20.95
N THR A 267 -40.52 -52.81 -22.02
CA THR A 267 -39.24 -53.43 -22.36
C THR A 267 -38.24 -52.35 -22.81
N VAL A 268 -37.11 -52.30 -22.12
CA VAL A 268 -35.98 -51.43 -22.52
C VAL A 268 -35.04 -52.25 -23.40
N HIS A 269 -34.91 -51.84 -24.65
CA HIS A 269 -33.89 -52.38 -25.56
C HIS A 269 -32.56 -51.67 -25.32
N MET A 270 -31.58 -52.47 -24.90
CA MET A 270 -30.16 -52.04 -24.93
C MET A 270 -29.64 -52.20 -26.37
N PHE A 271 -29.13 -51.09 -26.92
CA PHE A 271 -28.23 -51.19 -28.07
C PHE A 271 -26.81 -50.97 -27.63
N PHE A 272 -26.00 -52.01 -27.66
CA PHE A 272 -24.56 -51.96 -27.68
C PHE A 272 -24.12 -51.72 -29.12
N THR A 273 -23.32 -50.68 -29.34
CA THR A 273 -22.45 -50.58 -30.51
C THR A 273 -21.00 -50.46 -30.08
N TYR A 274 -20.30 -51.55 -30.32
CA TYR A 274 -18.82 -51.58 -30.36
C TYR A 274 -18.35 -50.93 -31.65
N SER A 275 -17.35 -50.08 -31.52
CA SER A 275 -16.48 -49.79 -32.65
C SER A 275 -15.05 -49.60 -32.12
N ALA A 276 -14.24 -50.52 -32.50
CA ALA A 276 -12.81 -50.56 -32.27
C ALA A 276 -12.05 -50.07 -33.50
N LEU A 277 -10.76 -49.85 -33.31
CA LEU A 277 -9.65 -49.65 -34.28
C LEU A 277 -9.56 -48.25 -34.91
N SER A 278 -8.41 -47.67 -35.12
CA SER A 278 -6.97 -48.00 -35.02
C SER A 278 -6.15 -46.80 -35.49
N LYS A 279 -4.95 -46.70 -34.97
CA LYS A 279 -3.70 -46.23 -35.62
C LYS A 279 -3.68 -44.91 -36.41
N LEU A 280 -2.97 -43.94 -35.95
CA LEU A 280 -1.62 -43.57 -36.40
C LEU A 280 -1.03 -42.52 -35.46
#